data_6c1b0034d99749d6765153b8c7f29c98
#
_entry.id   6c1b0034d99749d6765153b8c7f29c98
#
_cell.length_a   1.000
_cell.length_b   1.000
_cell.length_c   1.000
_cell.angle_alpha   90.00
_cell.angle_beta   90.00
_cell.angle_gamma   90.00
#
_symmetry.space_group_name_H-M   'P 1'
#
loop_
_entity.id
_entity.type
_entity.pdbx_description
1 polymer ?
#
loop_
_entity_poly.entity_id
_entity_poly.type
_entity_poly.pdbx_seq_one_letter_code
_entity_poly.pdbx_strand_id
1 'polypeptide(L)'
;MKKITTYLFSMMLLFSFAVIPVYALDGQNVNFDLHSIVYDDGEAIDSVVLKTSNLEIDHSKITKDMFKVHATGTTVYSNQLENEFFGPNSQSGLQHCGLYDEEREVESVEEKNGNIILHLVTNKETKGKNTLDFTANFSTLKGCNSLLNIKYEITLNKGLPLKDGSELSNIQFLQNEKIINEEIDKFSAGESNGLKYQFYTPNNANDGNKHPLIVWFHGGGESGFRGLHYNNLSQLKANRGAVALASDEAQNI
;
A
#
# COMPACT_ATOMS: atom_id res chain seq x y z
N MET A 1 -86.00 31.59 29.88
CA MET A 1 -84.86 31.84 28.98
C MET A 1 -83.65 31.09 29.56
N LYS A 2 -83.27 29.91 29.00
CA LYS A 2 -82.15 29.08 29.41
C LYS A 2 -80.95 29.39 28.52
N LYS A 3 -79.86 29.79 29.16
CA LYS A 3 -78.56 30.00 28.44
C LYS A 3 -77.86 28.66 28.34
N ILE A 4 -77.60 28.20 27.11
CA ILE A 4 -76.81 27.01 26.82
C ILE A 4 -75.37 27.46 26.67
N THR A 5 -74.51 26.98 27.60
CA THR A 5 -73.08 27.24 27.59
C THR A 5 -72.42 26.07 26.85
N THR A 6 -71.87 26.36 25.67
CA THR A 6 -71.16 25.38 24.84
C THR A 6 -69.69 25.32 25.34
N TYR A 7 -69.25 24.18 25.85
CA TYR A 7 -67.84 23.94 26.15
C TYR A 7 -67.14 23.44 24.86
N LEU A 8 -66.27 24.26 24.33
CA LEU A 8 -65.30 23.82 23.30
C LEU A 8 -64.17 23.06 23.99
N PHE A 9 -64.12 21.76 23.79
CA PHE A 9 -62.98 20.92 24.19
C PHE A 9 -61.93 20.99 23.09
N SER A 10 -60.88 21.81 23.35
CA SER A 10 -59.72 21.91 22.47
C SER A 10 -58.78 20.75 22.81
N MET A 11 -58.78 19.72 21.96
CA MET A 11 -57.88 18.56 22.07
C MET A 11 -56.54 18.94 21.43
N MET A 12 -55.60 19.39 22.24
CA MET A 12 -54.22 19.70 21.85
C MET A 12 -53.45 18.38 21.67
N LEU A 13 -53.29 17.89 20.44
CA LEU A 13 -52.40 16.77 20.10
C LEU A 13 -50.95 17.24 20.28
N LEU A 14 -50.31 16.85 21.39
CA LEU A 14 -48.87 16.96 21.57
C LEU A 14 -48.20 15.88 20.74
N PHE A 15 -47.74 16.23 19.54
CA PHE A 15 -46.73 15.44 18.81
C PHE A 15 -45.41 15.63 19.55
N SER A 16 -45.05 14.69 20.39
CA SER A 16 -43.69 14.56 20.87
C SER A 16 -42.81 14.03 19.74
N PHE A 17 -42.14 14.93 19.03
CA PHE A 17 -41.03 14.55 18.19
C PHE A 17 -39.94 14.02 19.10
N ALA A 18 -39.77 12.70 19.13
CA ALA A 18 -38.57 12.12 19.68
C ALA A 18 -37.40 12.59 18.76
N VAL A 19 -36.70 13.62 19.23
CA VAL A 19 -35.41 13.99 18.65
C VAL A 19 -34.47 12.84 19.01
N ILE A 20 -34.30 11.89 18.09
CA ILE A 20 -33.23 10.90 18.18
C ILE A 20 -31.95 11.74 18.02
N PRO A 21 -31.11 11.81 19.04
CA PRO A 21 -29.81 12.48 18.87
C PRO A 21 -29.06 11.71 17.78
N VAL A 22 -28.93 12.31 16.61
CA VAL A 22 -27.95 11.88 15.64
C VAL A 22 -26.60 12.25 16.29
N TYR A 23 -26.01 11.30 16.98
CA TYR A 23 -24.61 11.38 17.30
C TYR A 23 -23.88 11.36 15.95
N ALA A 24 -23.36 12.50 15.53
CA ALA A 24 -22.32 12.52 14.54
C ALA A 24 -21.19 11.71 15.19
N LEU A 25 -21.03 10.47 14.77
CA LEU A 25 -19.84 9.69 15.10
C LEU A 25 -18.66 10.51 14.58
N ASP A 26 -17.82 10.99 15.49
CA ASP A 26 -16.52 11.54 15.12
C ASP A 26 -15.88 10.55 14.17
N GLY A 27 -15.33 11.04 13.04
CA GLY A 27 -14.81 10.17 11.99
C GLY A 27 -13.85 9.12 12.55
N GLN A 28 -14.16 7.85 12.32
CA GLN A 28 -13.31 6.75 12.77
C GLN A 28 -12.05 6.68 11.90
N ASN A 29 -10.87 6.74 12.52
CA ASN A 29 -9.61 6.50 11.83
C ASN A 29 -9.31 5.01 11.77
N VAL A 30 -9.01 4.51 10.56
CA VAL A 30 -8.59 3.14 10.31
C VAL A 30 -7.25 3.18 9.59
N ASN A 31 -6.20 2.73 10.26
CA ASN A 31 -4.90 2.59 9.63
C ASN A 31 -4.90 1.41 8.66
N PHE A 32 -4.06 1.49 7.63
CA PHE A 32 -3.84 0.36 6.74
C PHE A 32 -2.38 0.21 6.35
N ASP A 33 -1.99 -1.04 6.09
CA ASP A 33 -0.70 -1.40 5.52
C ASP A 33 -0.84 -1.70 4.04
N LEU A 34 0.18 -1.35 3.28
CA LEU A 34 0.39 -1.87 1.93
C LEU A 34 1.28 -3.10 2.01
N HIS A 35 0.84 -4.18 1.38
CA HIS A 35 1.64 -5.38 1.18
C HIS A 35 2.06 -5.48 -0.27
N SER A 36 3.21 -6.09 -0.51
CA SER A 36 3.78 -6.26 -1.86
C SER A 36 4.39 -7.64 -2.05
N ILE A 37 4.46 -8.05 -3.30
CA ILE A 37 5.15 -9.27 -3.75
C ILE A 37 6.14 -8.87 -4.85
N VAL A 38 7.30 -9.54 -4.90
CA VAL A 38 8.24 -9.36 -6.00
C VAL A 38 7.95 -10.36 -7.10
N TYR A 39 7.56 -9.86 -8.27
CA TYR A 39 7.39 -10.62 -9.50
C TYR A 39 8.65 -10.56 -10.37
N ASP A 40 8.68 -11.31 -11.48
CA ASP A 40 9.81 -11.27 -12.43
C ASP A 40 9.98 -9.90 -13.07
N ASP A 41 8.89 -9.12 -13.16
CA ASP A 41 8.85 -7.76 -13.71
C ASP A 41 8.91 -6.66 -12.64
N GLY A 42 9.21 -7.03 -11.39
CA GLY A 42 9.40 -6.11 -10.27
C GLY A 42 8.40 -6.28 -9.14
N GLU A 43 8.65 -5.52 -8.07
CA GLU A 43 7.77 -5.48 -6.92
C GLU A 43 6.48 -4.74 -7.24
N ALA A 44 5.37 -5.33 -6.83
CA ALA A 44 4.04 -4.75 -6.98
C ALA A 44 3.26 -4.80 -5.66
N ILE A 45 2.49 -3.75 -5.39
CA ILE A 45 1.50 -3.75 -4.32
C ILE A 45 0.37 -4.69 -4.72
N ASP A 46 0.20 -5.76 -3.97
CA ASP A 46 -0.78 -6.82 -4.21
C ASP A 46 -1.97 -6.76 -3.27
N SER A 47 -1.79 -6.18 -2.08
CA SER A 47 -2.89 -6.07 -1.14
C SER A 47 -2.81 -4.86 -0.21
N VAL A 48 -3.98 -4.51 0.35
CA VAL A 48 -4.17 -3.49 1.37
C VAL A 48 -4.81 -4.12 2.59
N VAL A 49 -4.17 -4.02 3.74
CA VAL A 49 -4.65 -4.60 5.01
C VAL A 49 -5.23 -3.50 5.89
N LEU A 50 -6.55 -3.39 5.93
CA LEU A 50 -7.27 -2.45 6.79
C LEU A 50 -7.27 -2.97 8.22
N LYS A 51 -6.76 -2.17 9.17
CA LYS A 51 -6.66 -2.54 10.60
C LYS A 51 -8.01 -2.37 11.29
N THR A 52 -8.92 -3.30 11.04
CA THR A 52 -10.31 -3.27 11.52
C THR A 52 -10.58 -4.20 12.70
N SER A 53 -9.58 -4.90 13.21
CA SER A 53 -9.73 -5.92 14.27
C SER A 53 -10.32 -5.40 15.59
N ASN A 54 -10.28 -4.09 15.83
CA ASN A 54 -10.87 -3.41 16.97
C ASN A 54 -12.31 -2.92 16.72
N LEU A 55 -12.85 -3.18 15.52
CA LEU A 55 -14.20 -2.79 15.12
C LEU A 55 -15.12 -4.01 15.08
N GLU A 56 -16.37 -3.81 15.45
CA GLU A 56 -17.38 -4.89 15.42
C GLU A 56 -17.99 -5.07 14.02
N ILE A 57 -17.12 -5.33 13.03
CA ILE A 57 -17.50 -5.52 11.61
C ILE A 57 -18.25 -6.85 11.43
N ASP A 58 -19.34 -6.82 10.65
CA ASP A 58 -19.98 -8.02 10.13
C ASP A 58 -19.30 -8.45 8.82
N HIS A 59 -18.20 -9.18 8.94
CA HIS A 59 -17.36 -9.59 7.81
C HIS A 59 -18.12 -10.43 6.78
N SER A 60 -19.22 -11.08 7.16
CA SER A 60 -20.03 -11.89 6.23
C SER A 60 -20.73 -11.07 5.15
N LYS A 61 -20.84 -9.77 5.35
CA LYS A 61 -21.50 -8.82 4.45
C LYS A 61 -20.52 -7.94 3.67
N ILE A 62 -19.20 -8.08 3.91
CA ILE A 62 -18.19 -7.29 3.21
C ILE A 62 -18.04 -7.82 1.78
N THR A 63 -18.10 -6.90 0.82
CA THR A 63 -17.88 -7.21 -0.60
C THR A 63 -16.86 -6.25 -1.21
N LYS A 64 -16.19 -6.67 -2.29
CA LYS A 64 -15.19 -5.84 -2.96
C LYS A 64 -15.74 -4.52 -3.48
N ASP A 65 -17.01 -4.50 -3.91
CA ASP A 65 -17.68 -3.32 -4.45
C ASP A 65 -17.90 -2.20 -3.41
N MET A 66 -17.69 -2.49 -2.14
CA MET A 66 -17.75 -1.48 -1.08
C MET A 66 -16.55 -0.54 -1.11
N PHE A 67 -15.44 -0.95 -1.72
CA PHE A 67 -14.19 -0.23 -1.69
C PHE A 67 -13.82 0.34 -3.06
N LYS A 68 -13.28 1.56 -3.03
CA LYS A 68 -12.62 2.19 -4.14
C LYS A 68 -11.19 2.49 -3.69
N VAL A 69 -10.21 2.06 -4.47
CA VAL A 69 -8.79 2.22 -4.16
C VAL A 69 -8.16 3.04 -5.27
N HIS A 70 -7.57 4.17 -4.91
CA HIS A 70 -6.82 5.03 -5.81
C HIS A 70 -5.36 5.04 -5.40
N ALA A 71 -4.44 4.97 -6.35
CA ALA A 71 -3.00 4.87 -6.11
C ALA A 71 -2.23 5.88 -6.93
N THR A 72 -1.30 6.57 -6.28
CA THR A 72 -0.32 7.45 -6.93
C THR A 72 1.08 6.98 -6.63
N GLY A 73 1.94 7.01 -7.66
CA GLY A 73 3.38 6.75 -7.55
C GLY A 73 4.13 7.92 -8.16
N THR A 74 4.86 8.66 -7.35
CA THR A 74 5.61 9.86 -7.78
C THR A 74 7.10 9.68 -7.54
N THR A 75 7.93 10.42 -8.31
CA THR A 75 9.39 10.40 -8.08
C THR A 75 9.74 10.92 -6.69
N VAL A 76 10.74 10.30 -6.07
CA VAL A 76 11.35 10.78 -4.82
C VAL A 76 12.43 11.83 -5.06
N TYR A 77 12.80 12.07 -6.31
CA TYR A 77 13.88 12.98 -6.67
C TYR A 77 13.38 14.37 -7.05
N SER A 78 14.15 15.37 -6.67
CA SER A 78 13.96 16.72 -7.20
C SER A 78 14.57 16.84 -8.60
N ASN A 79 14.05 17.76 -9.41
CA ASN A 79 14.63 18.08 -10.72
C ASN A 79 16.12 18.42 -10.65
N GLN A 80 16.60 19.01 -9.54
CA GLN A 80 18.01 19.29 -9.32
C GLN A 80 18.84 18.01 -9.26
N LEU A 81 18.41 17.01 -8.47
CA LEU A 81 19.10 15.73 -8.35
C LEU A 81 19.12 14.98 -9.68
N GLU A 82 18.01 14.99 -10.41
CA GLU A 82 17.92 14.38 -11.73
C GLU A 82 18.90 15.05 -12.72
N ASN A 83 18.96 16.37 -12.75
CA ASN A 83 19.92 17.12 -13.57
C ASN A 83 21.38 16.80 -13.19
N GLU A 84 21.69 16.59 -11.93
CA GLU A 84 23.01 16.20 -11.48
C GLU A 84 23.43 14.81 -11.98
N PHE A 85 22.51 13.84 -12.01
CA PHE A 85 22.80 12.49 -12.45
C PHE A 85 22.78 12.34 -13.98
N PHE A 86 21.72 12.78 -14.63
CA PHE A 86 21.52 12.63 -16.06
C PHE A 86 22.29 13.69 -16.88
N GLY A 87 22.69 14.77 -16.27
CA GLY A 87 23.41 15.91 -16.86
C GLY A 87 22.58 17.19 -16.89
N PRO A 88 23.22 18.35 -17.04
CA PRO A 88 22.53 19.63 -17.13
C PRO A 88 21.56 19.66 -18.32
N ASN A 89 20.39 20.21 -18.11
CA ASN A 89 19.28 20.25 -19.06
C ASN A 89 18.70 18.85 -19.45
N SER A 90 18.90 17.84 -18.62
CA SER A 90 18.44 16.49 -18.87
C SER A 90 16.91 16.35 -18.91
N GLN A 91 16.16 17.33 -18.41
CA GLN A 91 14.69 17.31 -18.42
C GLN A 91 14.11 17.13 -19.84
N SER A 92 14.80 17.63 -20.88
CA SER A 92 14.42 17.32 -22.24
C SER A 92 14.94 15.93 -22.64
N GLY A 93 14.11 14.92 -22.58
CA GLY A 93 14.47 13.53 -22.92
C GLY A 93 14.54 12.61 -21.71
N LEU A 94 14.31 13.10 -20.50
CA LEU A 94 14.09 12.28 -19.32
C LEU A 94 12.71 11.62 -19.42
N GLN A 95 12.69 10.33 -19.20
CA GLN A 95 11.45 9.54 -19.19
C GLN A 95 11.36 8.77 -17.89
N HIS A 96 10.20 8.88 -17.25
CA HIS A 96 9.79 8.10 -16.11
C HIS A 96 8.83 7.01 -16.60
N CYS A 97 9.19 5.76 -16.40
CA CYS A 97 8.41 4.62 -16.91
C CYS A 97 7.50 4.01 -15.83
N GLY A 98 7.70 4.39 -14.57
CA GLY A 98 6.98 3.81 -13.42
C GLY A 98 6.00 4.75 -12.72
N LEU A 99 5.92 6.04 -13.10
CA LEU A 99 4.99 6.96 -12.45
C LEU A 99 3.53 6.64 -12.81
N TYR A 100 2.62 6.84 -11.86
CA TYR A 100 1.20 6.57 -12.07
C TYR A 100 0.28 7.42 -11.18
N ASP A 101 -0.95 7.53 -11.63
CA ASP A 101 -2.10 8.13 -10.94
C ASP A 101 -3.33 7.35 -11.43
N GLU A 102 -3.69 6.24 -10.74
CA GLU A 102 -4.56 5.21 -11.29
C GLU A 102 -5.52 4.64 -10.24
N GLU A 103 -6.71 4.27 -10.68
CA GLU A 103 -7.62 3.45 -9.88
C GLU A 103 -7.12 1.99 -9.86
N ARG A 104 -7.11 1.37 -8.67
CA ARG A 104 -6.71 -0.02 -8.50
C ARG A 104 -7.93 -0.89 -8.34
N GLU A 105 -8.04 -1.90 -9.17
CA GLU A 105 -9.14 -2.88 -9.09
C GLU A 105 -8.94 -3.81 -7.88
N VAL A 106 -9.98 -3.90 -7.04
CA VAL A 106 -10.06 -4.88 -5.96
C VAL A 106 -10.55 -6.20 -6.56
N GLU A 107 -9.70 -7.21 -6.57
CA GLU A 107 -10.00 -8.54 -7.08
C GLU A 107 -10.92 -9.31 -6.12
N SER A 108 -10.55 -9.31 -4.84
CA SER A 108 -11.29 -10.00 -3.78
C SER A 108 -11.08 -9.34 -2.42
N VAL A 109 -11.92 -9.73 -1.47
CA VAL A 109 -11.80 -9.33 -0.05
C VAL A 109 -11.69 -10.58 0.81
N GLU A 110 -10.76 -10.56 1.74
CA GLU A 110 -10.52 -11.61 2.74
C GLU A 110 -10.64 -11.03 4.15
N GLU A 111 -11.16 -11.82 5.08
CA GLU A 111 -11.04 -11.53 6.51
C GLU A 111 -9.92 -12.39 7.11
N LYS A 112 -9.01 -11.73 7.83
CA LYS A 112 -7.95 -12.43 8.56
C LYS A 112 -7.66 -11.73 9.88
N ASN A 113 -7.87 -12.46 10.98
CA ASN A 113 -7.65 -11.95 12.35
C ASN A 113 -8.42 -10.64 12.66
N GLY A 114 -9.65 -10.52 12.15
CA GLY A 114 -10.49 -9.34 12.33
C GLY A 114 -10.15 -8.15 11.42
N ASN A 115 -9.13 -8.27 10.58
CA ASN A 115 -8.77 -7.26 9.60
C ASN A 115 -9.41 -7.58 8.24
N ILE A 116 -9.68 -6.53 7.46
CA ILE A 116 -10.13 -6.66 6.08
C ILE A 116 -8.92 -6.55 5.17
N ILE A 117 -8.71 -7.53 4.31
CA ILE A 117 -7.67 -7.52 3.30
C ILE A 117 -8.31 -7.32 1.94
N LEU A 118 -7.89 -6.29 1.24
CA LEU A 118 -8.27 -6.02 -0.15
C LEU A 118 -7.16 -6.57 -1.04
N HIS A 119 -7.40 -7.67 -1.72
CA HIS A 119 -6.50 -8.18 -2.76
C HIS A 119 -6.69 -7.38 -4.03
N LEU A 120 -5.59 -6.92 -4.61
CA LEU A 120 -5.60 -6.05 -5.79
C LEU A 120 -5.14 -6.82 -7.02
N VAL A 121 -5.73 -6.52 -8.16
CA VAL A 121 -5.26 -7.08 -9.43
C VAL A 121 -3.82 -6.67 -9.70
N THR A 122 -2.95 -7.65 -10.02
CA THR A 122 -1.51 -7.44 -10.27
C THR A 122 -1.02 -8.08 -11.56
N ASN A 123 -1.92 -8.39 -12.51
CA ASN A 123 -1.51 -8.92 -13.79
C ASN A 123 -0.54 -7.98 -14.53
N LYS A 124 0.10 -8.47 -15.60
CA LYS A 124 1.13 -7.73 -16.32
C LYS A 124 0.66 -6.38 -16.88
N GLU A 125 -0.62 -6.28 -17.25
CA GLU A 125 -1.20 -5.07 -17.84
C GLU A 125 -1.68 -4.06 -16.78
N THR A 126 -1.67 -4.43 -15.49
CA THR A 126 -2.16 -3.57 -14.41
C THR A 126 -1.21 -2.39 -14.21
N LYS A 127 -1.76 -1.18 -14.33
CA LYS A 127 -1.07 0.05 -13.98
C LYS A 127 -1.20 0.33 -12.48
N GLY A 128 -0.32 1.18 -11.96
CA GLY A 128 -0.40 1.63 -10.56
C GLY A 128 0.01 0.60 -9.53
N LYS A 129 0.64 -0.50 -9.93
CA LYS A 129 1.07 -1.58 -9.03
C LYS A 129 2.51 -1.45 -8.54
N ASN A 130 3.39 -0.82 -9.34
CA ASN A 130 4.84 -0.86 -9.15
C ASN A 130 5.31 -0.01 -7.97
N THR A 131 6.41 -0.42 -7.36
CA THR A 131 7.08 0.32 -6.28
C THR A 131 8.36 1.00 -6.76
N LEU A 132 8.75 0.76 -8.01
CA LEU A 132 9.92 1.35 -8.66
C LEU A 132 9.52 2.15 -9.89
N ASP A 133 10.29 3.22 -10.14
CA ASP A 133 10.35 3.94 -11.40
C ASP A 133 11.66 3.63 -12.11
N PHE A 134 11.59 3.21 -13.36
CA PHE A 134 12.77 3.24 -14.23
C PHE A 134 12.83 4.61 -14.89
N THR A 135 13.76 5.42 -14.43
CA THR A 135 14.04 6.74 -15.01
C THR A 135 15.18 6.63 -16.01
N ALA A 136 14.96 7.07 -17.22
CA ALA A 136 15.96 7.00 -18.28
C ALA A 136 16.09 8.31 -19.08
N ASN A 137 17.29 8.60 -19.51
CA ASN A 137 17.55 9.60 -20.54
C ASN A 137 18.20 8.92 -21.74
N PHE A 138 17.41 8.66 -22.77
CA PHE A 138 17.85 7.93 -23.96
C PHE A 138 18.88 8.70 -24.81
N SER A 139 18.98 10.03 -24.66
CA SER A 139 20.00 10.83 -25.35
C SER A 139 21.39 10.65 -24.74
N THR A 140 21.46 10.40 -23.43
CA THR A 140 22.72 10.18 -22.69
C THR A 140 22.99 8.72 -22.39
N LEU A 141 22.07 7.82 -22.73
CA LEU A 141 22.11 6.38 -22.45
C LEU A 141 22.31 6.07 -20.95
N LYS A 142 21.76 6.92 -20.08
CA LYS A 142 21.74 6.72 -18.63
C LYS A 142 20.35 6.30 -18.18
N GLY A 143 20.30 5.36 -17.23
CA GLY A 143 19.07 4.91 -16.62
C GLY A 143 19.29 4.37 -15.22
N CYS A 144 18.30 4.45 -14.37
CA CYS A 144 18.33 3.86 -13.04
C CYS A 144 16.93 3.49 -12.56
N ASN A 145 16.86 2.48 -11.70
CA ASN A 145 15.69 2.20 -10.89
C ASN A 145 15.72 3.03 -9.63
N SER A 146 14.61 3.67 -9.32
CA SER A 146 14.43 4.44 -8.09
C SER A 146 13.15 4.03 -7.37
N LEU A 147 13.12 4.18 -6.06
CA LEU A 147 11.89 3.98 -5.30
C LEU A 147 10.88 5.07 -5.66
N LEU A 148 9.61 4.70 -5.67
CA LEU A 148 8.50 5.65 -5.76
C LEU A 148 8.07 6.13 -4.37
N ASN A 149 7.60 7.36 -4.32
CA ASN A 149 6.76 7.83 -3.23
C ASN A 149 5.33 7.38 -3.53
N ILE A 150 4.85 6.37 -2.80
CA ILE A 150 3.59 5.66 -3.06
C ILE A 150 2.55 6.10 -2.06
N LYS A 151 1.41 6.54 -2.57
CA LYS A 151 0.25 6.90 -1.77
C LYS A 151 -0.98 6.18 -2.28
N TYR A 152 -1.69 5.53 -1.36
CA TYR A 152 -2.99 4.91 -1.60
C TYR A 152 -4.06 5.69 -0.85
N GLU A 153 -5.19 5.88 -1.50
CA GLU A 153 -6.39 6.46 -0.93
C GLU A 153 -7.53 5.45 -1.05
N ILE A 154 -8.19 5.21 0.07
CA ILE A 154 -9.29 4.26 0.14
C ILE A 154 -10.54 5.03 0.49
N THR A 155 -11.59 4.80 -0.29
CA THR A 155 -12.92 5.36 -0.04
C THR A 155 -13.97 4.25 -0.04
N LEU A 156 -15.06 4.49 0.68
CA LEU A 156 -16.18 3.58 0.73
C LEU A 156 -17.29 4.04 -0.22
N ASN A 157 -17.76 3.13 -1.04
CA ASN A 157 -19.01 3.31 -1.82
C ASN A 157 -20.25 3.09 -0.93
N LYS A 158 -20.11 2.31 0.14
CA LYS A 158 -21.15 2.01 1.15
C LYS A 158 -20.49 1.89 2.51
N GLY A 159 -21.22 2.21 3.58
CA GLY A 159 -20.74 2.02 4.94
C GLY A 159 -20.37 0.56 5.24
N LEU A 160 -19.39 0.37 6.13
CA LEU A 160 -19.05 -0.97 6.61
C LEU A 160 -20.14 -1.48 7.55
N PRO A 161 -20.71 -2.67 7.30
CA PRO A 161 -21.77 -3.24 8.14
C PRO A 161 -21.19 -3.66 9.50
N LEU A 162 -21.87 -3.29 10.58
CA LEU A 162 -21.53 -3.70 11.94
C LEU A 162 -22.41 -4.86 12.39
N LYS A 163 -21.93 -5.64 13.38
CA LYS A 163 -22.65 -6.80 13.93
C LYS A 163 -23.99 -6.45 14.57
N ASP A 164 -24.15 -5.21 15.05
CA ASP A 164 -25.42 -4.71 15.61
C ASP A 164 -26.45 -4.31 14.55
N GLY A 165 -26.10 -4.43 13.26
CA GLY A 165 -26.93 -4.09 12.11
C GLY A 165 -26.85 -2.63 11.67
N SER A 166 -26.04 -1.80 12.33
CA SER A 166 -25.74 -0.44 11.87
C SER A 166 -24.64 -0.44 10.81
N GLU A 167 -24.33 0.75 10.26
CA GLU A 167 -23.28 0.96 9.27
C GLU A 167 -22.29 2.03 9.76
N LEU A 168 -21.01 1.81 9.53
CA LEU A 168 -19.95 2.77 9.79
C LEU A 168 -19.53 3.43 8.46
N SER A 169 -19.95 4.67 8.22
CA SER A 169 -19.76 5.36 6.94
C SER A 169 -18.73 6.48 6.99
N ASN A 170 -18.49 7.07 8.16
CA ASN A 170 -17.52 8.15 8.32
C ASN A 170 -16.17 7.60 8.78
N ILE A 171 -15.40 7.03 7.82
CA ILE A 171 -14.08 6.46 8.07
C ILE A 171 -13.05 7.27 7.30
N GLN A 172 -11.97 7.62 8.00
CA GLN A 172 -10.74 8.10 7.38
C GLN A 172 -9.71 6.97 7.38
N PHE A 173 -9.32 6.50 6.20
CA PHE A 173 -8.26 5.52 6.05
C PHE A 173 -6.90 6.21 6.01
N LEU A 174 -5.96 5.74 6.85
CA LEU A 174 -4.62 6.31 7.02
C LEU A 174 -3.57 5.28 6.65
N GLN A 175 -2.78 5.57 5.61
CA GLN A 175 -1.69 4.71 5.17
C GLN A 175 -0.54 4.73 6.17
N ASN A 176 -0.06 3.55 6.57
CA ASN A 176 1.20 3.41 7.28
C ASN A 176 2.38 3.58 6.31
N GLU A 177 3.50 4.10 6.79
CA GLU A 177 4.64 4.47 5.94
C GLU A 177 5.35 3.26 5.30
N LYS A 178 5.44 2.14 6.04
CA LYS A 178 6.18 0.96 5.58
C LYS A 178 5.33 0.09 4.66
N ILE A 179 5.84 -0.21 3.48
CA ILE A 179 5.34 -1.31 2.64
C ILE A 179 5.91 -2.61 3.20
N ILE A 180 5.05 -3.59 3.43
CA ILE A 180 5.42 -4.90 3.98
C ILE A 180 5.65 -5.86 2.83
N ASN A 181 6.85 -6.46 2.80
CA ASN A 181 7.19 -7.52 1.84
C ASN A 181 7.87 -8.66 2.60
N GLU A 182 7.16 -9.79 2.71
CA GLU A 182 7.62 -10.91 3.54
C GLU A 182 8.96 -11.49 3.09
N GLU A 183 9.32 -11.38 1.81
CA GLU A 183 10.60 -11.89 1.29
C GLU A 183 11.71 -10.85 1.45
N ILE A 184 11.47 -9.59 1.05
CA ILE A 184 12.47 -8.51 1.17
C ILE A 184 12.77 -8.20 2.63
N ASP A 185 11.78 -8.23 3.50
CA ASP A 185 11.91 -7.95 4.93
C ASP A 185 12.79 -8.98 5.67
N LYS A 186 13.11 -10.12 5.05
CA LYS A 186 14.11 -11.10 5.55
C LYS A 186 15.56 -10.64 5.35
N PHE A 187 15.80 -9.67 4.45
CA PHE A 187 17.14 -9.16 4.18
C PHE A 187 17.52 -8.06 5.17
N SER A 188 18.79 -8.05 5.54
CA SER A 188 19.41 -7.01 6.36
C SER A 188 20.40 -6.21 5.54
N ALA A 189 20.52 -4.90 5.83
CA ALA A 189 21.50 -4.03 5.20
C ALA A 189 22.85 -4.11 5.91
N GLY A 190 23.93 -4.08 5.14
CA GLY A 190 25.29 -4.00 5.65
C GLY A 190 26.17 -3.08 4.82
N GLU A 191 27.33 -2.73 5.38
CA GLU A 191 28.36 -1.96 4.70
C GLU A 191 29.76 -2.48 5.06
N SER A 192 30.64 -2.61 4.08
CA SER A 192 32.04 -2.98 4.28
C SER A 192 32.92 -2.23 3.28
N ASN A 193 33.93 -1.50 3.77
CA ASN A 193 34.85 -0.72 2.95
C ASN A 193 34.16 0.25 1.97
N GLY A 194 33.03 0.86 2.37
CA GLY A 194 32.25 1.76 1.54
C GLY A 194 31.32 1.06 0.55
N LEU A 195 31.31 -0.28 0.48
CA LEU A 195 30.37 -1.06 -0.30
C LEU A 195 29.15 -1.42 0.54
N LYS A 196 27.99 -1.00 0.13
CA LYS A 196 26.71 -1.33 0.75
C LYS A 196 26.13 -2.58 0.12
N TYR A 197 25.53 -3.45 0.93
CA TYR A 197 24.96 -4.70 0.48
C TYR A 197 23.71 -5.05 1.29
N GLN A 198 22.88 -5.92 0.71
CA GLN A 198 21.81 -6.61 1.42
C GLN A 198 22.23 -8.06 1.60
N PHE A 199 21.87 -8.66 2.72
CA PHE A 199 22.17 -10.06 2.98
C PHE A 199 21.00 -10.76 3.66
N TYR A 200 20.83 -12.01 3.32
CA TYR A 200 19.89 -12.93 3.96
C TYR A 200 20.70 -14.01 4.69
N THR A 201 20.33 -14.31 5.92
CA THR A 201 20.93 -15.36 6.72
C THR A 201 19.91 -16.46 6.96
N PRO A 202 20.06 -17.66 6.34
CA PRO A 202 19.18 -18.80 6.59
C PRO A 202 19.17 -19.22 8.06
N ASN A 203 18.06 -19.83 8.51
CA ASN A 203 17.90 -20.26 9.89
C ASN A 203 18.97 -21.28 10.34
N ASN A 204 19.47 -22.10 9.41
CA ASN A 204 20.51 -23.09 9.64
C ASN A 204 21.96 -22.57 9.46
N ALA A 205 22.17 -21.29 9.20
CA ALA A 205 23.49 -20.73 8.92
C ALA A 205 24.51 -20.94 10.06
N ASN A 206 24.05 -21.15 11.30
CA ASN A 206 24.86 -21.33 12.49
C ASN A 206 24.81 -22.75 13.06
N ASP A 207 24.50 -23.76 12.26
CA ASP A 207 24.41 -25.18 12.67
C ASP A 207 25.77 -25.85 12.85
N GLY A 208 26.87 -25.13 12.67
CA GLY A 208 28.26 -25.63 12.76
C GLY A 208 28.80 -26.22 11.47
N ASN A 209 27.99 -26.32 10.41
CA ASN A 209 28.40 -26.79 9.11
C ASN A 209 28.87 -25.62 8.21
N LYS A 210 29.54 -25.98 7.12
CA LYS A 210 29.87 -24.99 6.07
C LYS A 210 28.73 -24.95 5.04
N HIS A 211 28.23 -23.76 4.80
CA HIS A 211 27.19 -23.53 3.81
C HIS A 211 27.76 -22.77 2.61
N PRO A 212 27.23 -22.97 1.39
CA PRO A 212 27.62 -22.17 0.23
C PRO A 212 27.17 -20.73 0.40
N LEU A 213 28.02 -19.80 -0.06
CA LEU A 213 27.67 -18.38 -0.15
C LEU A 213 27.26 -18.06 -1.59
N ILE A 214 26.09 -17.50 -1.76
CA ILE A 214 25.63 -16.95 -3.04
C ILE A 214 25.84 -15.45 -3.02
N VAL A 215 26.56 -14.93 -4.02
CA VAL A 215 26.78 -13.49 -4.20
C VAL A 215 26.05 -13.06 -5.45
N TRP A 216 25.07 -12.18 -5.29
CA TRP A 216 24.29 -11.62 -6.37
C TRP A 216 24.77 -10.20 -6.69
N PHE A 217 25.15 -9.92 -7.92
CA PHE A 217 25.52 -8.58 -8.35
C PHE A 217 24.35 -7.92 -9.06
N HIS A 218 24.06 -6.68 -8.68
CA HIS A 218 23.03 -5.89 -9.33
C HIS A 218 23.46 -5.43 -10.74
N GLY A 219 22.48 -5.05 -11.56
CA GLY A 219 22.72 -4.40 -12.85
C GLY A 219 23.06 -2.91 -12.71
N GLY A 220 23.34 -2.26 -13.84
CA GLY A 220 23.68 -0.84 -13.85
C GLY A 220 22.57 0.08 -13.35
N GLY A 221 21.31 -0.34 -13.53
CA GLY A 221 20.13 0.43 -13.08
C GLY A 221 19.91 0.45 -11.59
N GLU A 222 20.45 -0.52 -10.85
CA GLU A 222 20.26 -0.69 -9.41
C GLU A 222 21.44 -0.17 -8.57
N SER A 223 22.47 0.43 -9.20
CA SER A 223 23.67 0.90 -8.51
C SER A 223 23.44 2.09 -7.55
N GLY A 224 22.22 2.58 -7.51
CA GLY A 224 21.82 3.72 -6.68
C GLY A 224 22.03 5.06 -7.39
N PHE A 225 21.42 6.08 -6.83
CA PHE A 225 21.43 7.45 -7.34
C PHE A 225 22.07 8.36 -6.30
N ARG A 226 23.34 8.75 -6.49
CA ARG A 226 24.12 9.72 -5.68
C ARG A 226 23.80 9.78 -4.18
N GLY A 227 23.86 8.67 -3.48
CA GLY A 227 23.58 8.62 -2.05
C GLY A 227 22.14 8.22 -1.68
N LEU A 228 21.24 8.18 -2.63
CA LEU A 228 19.91 7.66 -2.44
C LEU A 228 19.90 6.19 -2.85
N HIS A 229 19.37 5.31 -2.00
CA HIS A 229 19.22 3.86 -2.25
C HIS A 229 20.53 3.06 -2.48
N TYR A 230 21.62 3.45 -1.83
CA TYR A 230 22.90 2.73 -1.90
C TYR A 230 22.91 1.34 -1.25
N ASN A 231 21.83 0.92 -0.64
CA ASN A 231 21.77 -0.35 0.05
C ASN A 231 21.32 -1.52 -0.82
N ASN A 232 21.32 -1.36 -2.14
CA ASN A 232 20.85 -2.34 -3.11
C ASN A 232 19.38 -2.78 -2.92
N LEU A 233 18.58 -1.99 -2.24
CA LEU A 233 17.16 -2.30 -2.04
C LEU A 233 16.40 -2.32 -3.37
N SER A 234 16.75 -1.43 -4.31
CA SER A 234 16.16 -1.42 -5.65
C SER A 234 16.39 -2.73 -6.40
N GLN A 235 17.54 -3.41 -6.20
CA GLN A 235 17.78 -4.72 -6.80
C GLN A 235 16.82 -5.79 -6.26
N LEU A 236 16.56 -5.80 -4.94
CA LEU A 236 15.60 -6.75 -4.36
C LEU A 236 14.17 -6.53 -4.87
N LYS A 237 13.85 -5.29 -5.25
CA LYS A 237 12.53 -4.88 -5.75
C LYS A 237 12.39 -4.99 -7.27
N ALA A 238 13.52 -4.97 -8.01
CA ALA A 238 13.48 -4.88 -9.48
C ALA A 238 13.09 -6.19 -10.17
N ASN A 239 13.37 -7.33 -9.54
CA ASN A 239 13.03 -8.65 -10.06
C ASN A 239 13.16 -9.72 -8.98
N ARG A 240 12.59 -10.89 -9.25
CA ARG A 240 12.57 -12.00 -8.30
C ARG A 240 13.92 -12.75 -8.14
N GLY A 241 15.00 -12.35 -8.83
CA GLY A 241 16.24 -13.09 -8.85
C GLY A 241 16.84 -13.41 -7.49
N ALA A 242 17.35 -12.39 -6.78
CA ALA A 242 17.98 -12.60 -5.46
C ALA A 242 16.94 -12.96 -4.38
N VAL A 243 15.75 -12.38 -4.44
CA VAL A 243 14.68 -12.57 -3.47
C VAL A 243 14.16 -14.00 -3.45
N ALA A 244 14.08 -14.64 -4.61
CA ALA A 244 13.63 -16.04 -4.71
C ALA A 244 14.48 -17.00 -3.85
N LEU A 245 15.77 -16.70 -3.66
CA LEU A 245 16.67 -17.52 -2.84
C LEU A 245 16.35 -17.46 -1.34
N ALA A 246 15.64 -16.42 -0.89
CA ALA A 246 15.19 -16.28 0.51
C ALA A 246 13.75 -16.74 0.72
N SER A 247 13.08 -17.24 -0.32
CA SER A 247 11.71 -17.78 -0.22
C SER A 247 11.70 -19.06 0.61
N ASP A 248 10.58 -19.35 1.25
CA ASP A 248 10.40 -20.58 2.04
C ASP A 248 10.54 -21.82 1.17
N GLU A 249 10.13 -21.74 -0.09
CA GLU A 249 10.29 -22.81 -1.08
C GLU A 249 11.77 -23.13 -1.31
N ALA A 250 12.61 -22.12 -1.56
CA ALA A 250 14.05 -22.31 -1.77
C ALA A 250 14.80 -22.77 -0.51
N GLN A 251 14.30 -22.42 0.68
CA GLN A 251 14.92 -22.79 1.95
C GLN A 251 14.55 -24.20 2.44
N ASN A 252 13.54 -24.82 1.88
CA ASN A 252 13.08 -26.17 2.23
C ASN A 252 13.63 -27.27 1.31
N ILE A 253 14.55 -26.95 0.40
CA ILE A 253 15.27 -27.89 -0.45
C ILE A 253 16.56 -28.31 0.26
#